data_915bef50b31561de250dd02b593cf1cd
#
_entry.id   915bef50b31561de250dd02b593cf1cd
#
_cell.length_a   1.000
_cell.length_b   1.000
_cell.length_c   1.000
_cell.angle_alpha   90.00
_cell.angle_beta   90.00
_cell.angle_gamma   90.00
#
_symmetry.space_group_name_H-M   'P 1'
#
loop_
_entity.id
_entity.type
_entity.pdbx_description
1 polymer ?
#
loop_
_entity_poly.entity_id
_entity_poly.type
_entity_poly.pdbx_seq_one_letter_code
_entity_poly.pdbx_strand_id
1 'polypeptide(L)'
;MTRTYNIDQIKQVMGKLDVTKYIEEGFVAYSQGRVVVPPVGELIFEKPPGDVHIKYGYIKEDDYFAIKIASGFYENFKIDLPTSDGLILLFSQRDGTLVSILLDECYLTNVRTAVAGRVVAKYMAPSKIDCMGVFGTVVQGRMQVEYLKPVIDCSAIIVWGLHQDNLDTYQRDMEKLGYTVQTTRDAAEVTEKCRLIITATPAQAPLIDVKQIKPGTHITAMGSDTHLKQELDPKILQRADMVVADSIEQCLTRGEISKALQAGLIKKEDLIELGDVIAGRQSGRTSDEQITVADLTGVAVQDIQIAKAVHEALIQSDIGSV
;
A
#
# COMPACT_ATOMS: atom_id res chain seq x y z
N MET A 1 30.93 3.73 9.50
CA MET A 1 30.86 2.24 9.64
C MET A 1 29.43 1.83 9.34
N THR A 2 29.22 0.86 8.46
CA THR A 2 27.90 0.30 8.13
C THR A 2 27.26 -0.33 9.37
N ARG A 3 25.98 -0.09 9.59
CA ARG A 3 25.20 -0.68 10.69
C ARG A 3 24.20 -1.68 10.15
N THR A 4 24.05 -2.81 10.84
CA THR A 4 23.04 -3.83 10.51
C THR A 4 22.03 -3.92 11.64
N TYR A 5 20.74 -3.94 11.30
CA TYR A 5 19.65 -4.03 12.27
C TYR A 5 18.70 -5.15 11.90
N ASN A 6 18.32 -5.93 12.90
CA ASN A 6 17.36 -7.03 12.73
C ASN A 6 15.91 -6.54 12.95
N ILE A 7 14.96 -7.43 12.67
CA ILE A 7 13.52 -7.13 12.74
C ILE A 7 13.07 -6.67 14.14
N ASP A 8 13.63 -7.19 15.22
CA ASP A 8 13.21 -6.82 16.59
C ASP A 8 13.63 -5.38 16.91
N GLN A 9 14.83 -4.98 16.53
CA GLN A 9 15.33 -3.62 16.68
C GLN A 9 14.50 -2.63 15.85
N ILE A 10 14.15 -3.02 14.63
CA ILE A 10 13.29 -2.23 13.73
C ILE A 10 11.89 -2.06 14.36
N LYS A 11 11.26 -3.13 14.83
CA LYS A 11 9.94 -3.09 15.48
C LYS A 11 9.96 -2.25 16.77
N GLN A 12 11.05 -2.28 17.52
CA GLN A 12 11.20 -1.50 18.76
C GLN A 12 11.09 0.01 18.50
N VAL A 13 11.73 0.53 17.44
CA VAL A 13 11.61 1.96 17.09
C VAL A 13 10.29 2.27 16.40
N MET A 14 9.79 1.37 15.55
CA MET A 14 8.53 1.56 14.85
C MET A 14 7.32 1.68 15.79
N GLY A 15 7.35 1.05 16.96
CA GLY A 15 6.31 1.18 17.98
C GLY A 15 6.11 2.60 18.52
N LYS A 16 7.05 3.52 18.26
CA LYS A 16 7.02 4.93 18.72
C LYS A 16 7.11 5.94 17.57
N LEU A 17 7.29 5.47 16.34
CA LEU A 17 7.57 6.28 15.16
C LEU A 17 6.32 6.42 14.28
N ASP A 18 5.82 7.62 14.08
CA ASP A 18 4.82 7.89 13.04
C ASP A 18 5.53 8.31 11.74
N VAL A 19 5.55 7.40 10.77
CA VAL A 19 6.20 7.62 9.47
C VAL A 19 5.26 8.30 8.45
N THR A 20 4.05 8.71 8.83
CA THR A 20 3.07 9.27 7.89
C THR A 20 3.62 10.49 7.17
N LYS A 21 4.24 11.41 7.90
CA LYS A 21 4.83 12.63 7.31
C LYS A 21 5.94 12.31 6.33
N TYR A 22 6.81 11.34 6.63
CA TYR A 22 7.86 10.89 5.72
C TYR A 22 7.28 10.34 4.41
N ILE A 23 6.23 9.51 4.50
CA ILE A 23 5.56 8.94 3.32
C ILE A 23 4.86 10.04 2.50
N GLU A 24 4.18 11.01 3.15
CA GLU A 24 3.58 12.17 2.47
C GLU A 24 4.65 13.00 1.74
N GLU A 25 5.78 13.31 2.39
CA GLU A 25 6.90 14.04 1.78
C GLU A 25 7.48 13.28 0.58
N GLY A 26 7.56 11.96 0.65
CA GLY A 26 7.98 11.11 -0.47
C GLY A 26 7.06 11.25 -1.68
N PHE A 27 5.76 11.15 -1.50
CA PHE A 27 4.78 11.35 -2.59
C PHE A 27 4.84 12.76 -3.17
N VAL A 28 4.94 13.77 -2.30
CA VAL A 28 5.07 15.18 -2.75
C VAL A 28 6.34 15.37 -3.58
N ALA A 29 7.48 14.84 -3.12
CA ALA A 29 8.74 14.90 -3.88
C ALA A 29 8.61 14.20 -5.24
N TYR A 30 7.89 13.06 -5.29
CA TYR A 30 7.63 12.32 -6.52
C TYR A 30 6.86 13.18 -7.53
N SER A 31 5.69 13.69 -7.15
CA SER A 31 4.84 14.52 -8.03
C SER A 31 5.50 15.86 -8.44
N GLN A 32 6.52 16.30 -7.70
CA GLN A 32 7.32 17.49 -8.06
C GLN A 32 8.49 17.18 -9.00
N GLY A 33 8.68 15.94 -9.44
CA GLY A 33 9.82 15.53 -10.26
C GLY A 33 11.17 15.62 -9.55
N ARG A 34 11.16 15.63 -8.20
CA ARG A 34 12.38 15.69 -7.36
C ARG A 34 12.92 14.31 -7.00
N VAL A 35 12.49 13.26 -7.73
CA VAL A 35 12.95 11.90 -7.49
C VAL A 35 13.55 11.29 -8.75
N VAL A 36 14.38 10.27 -8.56
CA VAL A 36 14.83 9.36 -9.59
C VAL A 36 14.47 7.97 -9.14
N VAL A 37 13.46 7.38 -9.79
CA VAL A 37 12.97 6.03 -9.51
C VAL A 37 13.00 5.24 -10.81
N PRO A 38 13.98 4.35 -11.00
CA PRO A 38 14.03 3.47 -12.15
C PRO A 38 12.87 2.46 -12.15
N PRO A 39 12.60 1.78 -13.29
CA PRO A 39 11.65 0.69 -13.35
C PRO A 39 11.94 -0.38 -12.30
N VAL A 40 10.89 -1.03 -11.81
CA VAL A 40 11.00 -2.12 -10.83
C VAL A 40 11.76 -3.29 -11.46
N GLY A 41 12.83 -3.74 -10.79
CA GLY A 41 13.50 -5.00 -11.15
C GLY A 41 12.66 -6.18 -10.68
N GLU A 42 12.43 -7.15 -11.56
CA GLU A 42 11.61 -8.32 -11.27
C GLU A 42 12.32 -9.61 -11.63
N LEU A 43 12.26 -10.60 -10.75
CA LEU A 43 12.61 -11.99 -11.03
C LEU A 43 11.37 -12.83 -10.76
N ILE A 44 10.96 -13.61 -11.75
CA ILE A 44 9.80 -14.49 -11.65
C ILE A 44 10.28 -15.94 -11.66
N PHE A 45 9.85 -16.71 -10.68
CA PHE A 45 10.18 -18.12 -10.50
C PHE A 45 8.94 -18.98 -10.77
N GLU A 46 9.08 -19.96 -11.65
CA GLU A 46 8.00 -20.88 -11.96
C GLU A 46 7.92 -22.06 -10.97
N LYS A 47 9.08 -22.54 -10.52
CA LYS A 47 9.20 -23.71 -9.62
C LYS A 47 10.36 -23.56 -8.64
N PRO A 48 10.09 -23.39 -7.34
CA PRO A 48 8.76 -23.11 -6.76
C PRO A 48 8.21 -21.77 -7.26
N PRO A 49 6.87 -21.58 -7.28
CA PRO A 49 6.28 -20.33 -7.73
C PRO A 49 6.61 -19.21 -6.74
N GLY A 50 7.17 -18.14 -7.28
CA GLY A 50 7.58 -16.99 -6.47
C GLY A 50 8.02 -15.81 -7.33
N ASP A 51 8.25 -14.69 -6.66
CA ASP A 51 8.80 -13.48 -7.28
C ASP A 51 9.79 -12.77 -6.36
N VAL A 52 10.63 -11.93 -6.96
CA VAL A 52 11.48 -10.97 -6.25
C VAL A 52 11.32 -9.62 -6.92
N HIS A 53 11.03 -8.60 -6.10
CA HIS A 53 10.93 -7.22 -6.56
C HIS A 53 12.07 -6.38 -5.97
N ILE A 54 12.81 -5.71 -6.86
CA ILE A 54 13.88 -4.78 -6.50
C ILE A 54 13.38 -3.36 -6.81
N LYS A 55 13.13 -2.57 -5.77
CA LYS A 55 12.72 -1.17 -5.87
C LYS A 55 13.82 -0.29 -5.32
N TYR A 56 14.23 0.73 -6.09
CA TYR A 56 15.34 1.57 -5.72
C TYR A 56 15.18 2.97 -6.30
N GLY A 57 15.90 3.91 -5.73
CA GLY A 57 15.86 5.29 -6.17
C GLY A 57 16.36 6.25 -5.11
N TYR A 58 16.26 7.54 -5.43
CA TYR A 58 16.61 8.60 -4.50
C TYR A 58 15.74 9.84 -4.69
N ILE A 59 15.63 10.64 -3.63
CA ILE A 59 15.07 11.98 -3.65
C ILE A 59 16.22 12.95 -3.83
N LYS A 60 16.14 13.86 -4.81
CA LYS A 60 17.20 14.87 -5.07
C LYS A 60 17.40 15.73 -3.82
N GLU A 61 18.64 15.99 -3.49
CA GLU A 61 19.06 16.80 -2.34
C GLU A 61 18.75 16.18 -0.97
N ASP A 62 18.41 14.89 -0.92
CA ASP A 62 18.30 14.13 0.34
C ASP A 62 19.67 13.54 0.74
N ASP A 63 19.80 13.12 1.99
CA ASP A 63 21.04 12.51 2.49
C ASP A 63 21.22 11.06 2.03
N TYR A 64 20.13 10.36 1.69
CA TYR A 64 20.16 8.92 1.44
C TYR A 64 19.50 8.50 0.14
N PHE A 65 19.98 7.38 -0.44
CA PHE A 65 19.23 6.57 -1.40
C PHE A 65 19.04 5.15 -0.87
N ALA A 66 18.01 4.47 -1.35
CA ALA A 66 17.69 3.14 -0.86
C ALA A 66 17.52 2.12 -1.99
N ILE A 67 17.85 0.86 -1.67
CA ILE A 67 17.57 -0.32 -2.49
C ILE A 67 16.82 -1.31 -1.61
N LYS A 68 15.56 -1.58 -1.95
CA LYS A 68 14.75 -2.60 -1.31
C LYS A 68 14.72 -3.86 -2.15
N ILE A 69 14.89 -5.00 -1.54
CA ILE A 69 14.70 -6.32 -2.12
C ILE A 69 13.59 -7.00 -1.31
N ALA A 70 12.53 -7.42 -1.97
CA ALA A 70 11.43 -8.16 -1.35
C ALA A 70 11.12 -9.39 -2.19
N SER A 71 10.99 -10.53 -1.55
CA SER A 71 10.64 -11.81 -2.18
C SER A 71 9.30 -12.34 -1.68
N GLY A 72 8.58 -13.00 -2.57
CA GLY A 72 7.37 -13.75 -2.26
C GLY A 72 7.49 -15.17 -2.83
N PHE A 73 7.50 -16.18 -1.97
CA PHE A 73 7.47 -17.58 -2.38
C PHE A 73 6.20 -18.22 -1.83
N TYR A 74 5.21 -18.35 -2.68
CA TYR A 74 3.81 -18.60 -2.31
C TYR A 74 3.56 -19.99 -1.71
N GLU A 75 4.48 -20.94 -1.89
CA GLU A 75 4.38 -22.30 -1.35
C GLU A 75 5.21 -22.57 -0.11
N ASN A 76 5.93 -21.57 0.41
CA ASN A 76 6.78 -21.71 1.61
C ASN A 76 6.04 -22.22 2.84
N PHE A 77 4.73 -21.94 2.96
CA PHE A 77 3.91 -22.50 4.04
C PHE A 77 3.88 -24.03 4.07
N LYS A 78 4.16 -24.71 2.95
CA LYS A 78 4.25 -26.18 2.87
C LYS A 78 5.49 -26.74 3.55
N ILE A 79 6.48 -25.89 3.83
CA ILE A 79 7.78 -26.25 4.45
C ILE A 79 8.04 -25.42 5.70
N ASP A 80 6.98 -24.88 6.31
CA ASP A 80 7.01 -24.09 7.55
C ASP A 80 7.91 -22.85 7.49
N LEU A 81 8.04 -22.23 6.31
CA LEU A 81 8.75 -20.96 6.12
C LEU A 81 7.77 -19.81 5.83
N PRO A 82 8.15 -18.55 6.16
CA PRO A 82 7.41 -17.38 5.75
C PRO A 82 7.26 -17.31 4.23
N THR A 83 6.09 -16.84 3.75
CA THR A 83 5.83 -16.67 2.32
C THR A 83 6.45 -15.40 1.75
N SER A 84 6.95 -14.51 2.59
CA SER A 84 7.65 -13.29 2.16
C SER A 84 8.86 -13.02 3.04
N ASP A 85 9.91 -12.48 2.43
CA ASP A 85 11.14 -12.05 3.08
C ASP A 85 11.71 -10.83 2.36
N GLY A 86 12.60 -10.07 3.00
CA GLY A 86 13.20 -8.90 2.38
C GLY A 86 14.13 -8.11 3.28
N LEU A 87 14.76 -7.12 2.65
CA LEU A 87 15.65 -6.19 3.33
C LEU A 87 15.67 -4.84 2.61
N ILE A 88 16.13 -3.80 3.31
CA ILE A 88 16.40 -2.50 2.70
C ILE A 88 17.86 -2.12 2.99
N LEU A 89 18.57 -1.74 1.91
CA LEU A 89 19.90 -1.16 1.97
C LEU A 89 19.79 0.36 1.86
N LEU A 90 20.38 1.09 2.83
CA LEU A 90 20.41 2.54 2.85
C LEU A 90 21.84 3.03 2.61
N PHE A 91 22.01 3.89 1.63
CA PHE A 91 23.31 4.46 1.20
C PHE A 91 23.33 5.97 1.35
N SER A 92 24.49 6.53 1.59
CA SER A 92 24.74 7.96 1.57
C SER A 92 24.74 8.50 0.13
N GLN A 93 23.98 9.58 -0.15
CA GLN A 93 24.06 10.27 -1.44
C GLN A 93 25.33 11.09 -1.61
N ARG A 94 26.07 11.36 -0.54
CA ARG A 94 27.30 12.20 -0.58
C ARG A 94 28.49 11.49 -1.18
N ASP A 95 28.62 10.19 -0.88
CA ASP A 95 29.84 9.42 -1.19
C ASP A 95 29.55 7.97 -1.63
N GLY A 96 28.28 7.55 -1.69
CA GLY A 96 27.87 6.21 -2.11
C GLY A 96 28.16 5.11 -1.07
N THR A 97 28.57 5.45 0.15
CA THR A 97 28.83 4.44 1.18
C THR A 97 27.55 3.81 1.70
N LEU A 98 27.59 2.51 1.96
CA LEU A 98 26.50 1.79 2.62
C LEU A 98 26.42 2.23 4.10
N VAL A 99 25.28 2.78 4.49
CA VAL A 99 25.04 3.33 5.83
C VAL A 99 24.37 2.31 6.73
N SER A 100 23.28 1.68 6.25
CA SER A 100 22.50 0.69 7.00
C SER A 100 22.04 -0.47 6.16
N ILE A 101 21.96 -1.65 6.79
CA ILE A 101 21.26 -2.84 6.33
C ILE A 101 20.09 -3.07 7.29
N LEU A 102 18.87 -2.96 6.80
CA LEU A 102 17.65 -3.21 7.56
C LEU A 102 17.11 -4.59 7.17
N LEU A 103 17.34 -5.60 8.03
CA LEU A 103 16.84 -6.97 7.86
C LEU A 103 15.41 -7.01 8.40
N ASP A 104 14.46 -6.56 7.58
CA ASP A 104 13.10 -6.24 8.00
C ASP A 104 12.07 -7.34 7.70
N GLU A 105 12.46 -8.42 7.03
CA GLU A 105 11.55 -9.53 6.69
C GLU A 105 10.25 -9.04 6.01
N CYS A 106 10.35 -8.05 5.13
CA CYS A 106 9.22 -7.34 4.50
C CYS A 106 8.32 -6.53 5.46
N TYR A 107 8.65 -6.40 6.75
CA TYR A 107 7.84 -5.65 7.72
C TYR A 107 7.69 -4.19 7.32
N LEU A 108 8.78 -3.51 6.95
CA LEU A 108 8.73 -2.11 6.52
C LEU A 108 7.96 -1.93 5.21
N THR A 109 8.04 -2.91 4.30
CA THR A 109 7.21 -2.94 3.09
C THR A 109 5.73 -2.97 3.45
N ASN A 110 5.35 -3.79 4.43
CA ASN A 110 3.95 -3.87 4.89
C ASN A 110 3.51 -2.57 5.56
N VAL A 111 4.34 -2.00 6.44
CA VAL A 111 4.03 -0.75 7.14
C VAL A 111 3.87 0.42 6.16
N ARG A 112 4.82 0.64 5.22
CA ARG A 112 4.73 1.75 4.27
C ARG A 112 3.51 1.63 3.35
N THR A 113 3.08 0.41 3.06
CA THR A 113 1.86 0.15 2.27
C THR A 113 0.62 0.52 3.07
N ALA A 114 0.55 0.14 4.34
CA ALA A 114 -0.56 0.51 5.22
C ALA A 114 -0.63 2.03 5.46
N VAL A 115 0.52 2.68 5.63
CA VAL A 115 0.59 4.15 5.76
C VAL A 115 0.15 4.86 4.48
N ALA A 116 0.47 4.33 3.30
CA ALA A 116 -0.02 4.90 2.03
C ALA A 116 -1.55 4.88 1.95
N GLY A 117 -2.20 3.78 2.37
CA GLY A 117 -3.66 3.71 2.47
C GLY A 117 -4.23 4.71 3.48
N ARG A 118 -3.58 4.90 4.64
CA ARG A 118 -3.93 5.94 5.62
C ARG A 118 -3.84 7.35 5.01
N VAL A 119 -2.76 7.63 4.27
CA VAL A 119 -2.58 8.92 3.59
C VAL A 119 -3.69 9.15 2.58
N VAL A 120 -4.00 8.16 1.74
CA VAL A 120 -5.10 8.25 0.77
C VAL A 120 -6.43 8.50 1.48
N ALA A 121 -6.76 7.74 2.52
CA ALA A 121 -8.02 7.90 3.25
C ALA A 121 -8.16 9.30 3.88
N LYS A 122 -7.07 9.89 4.38
CA LYS A 122 -7.05 11.25 4.93
C LYS A 122 -7.55 12.31 3.93
N TYR A 123 -7.30 12.14 2.64
CA TYR A 123 -7.64 13.10 1.60
C TYR A 123 -8.85 12.71 0.76
N MET A 124 -9.22 11.44 0.73
CA MET A 124 -10.18 10.91 -0.25
C MET A 124 -11.35 10.13 0.36
N ALA A 125 -11.30 9.71 1.63
CA ALA A 125 -12.43 9.04 2.27
C ALA A 125 -13.61 10.00 2.44
N PRO A 126 -14.87 9.50 2.41
CA PRO A 126 -16.04 10.30 2.78
C PRO A 126 -15.96 10.71 4.26
N SER A 127 -16.66 11.80 4.61
CA SER A 127 -16.60 12.39 5.96
C SER A 127 -17.17 11.46 7.04
N LYS A 128 -18.11 10.58 6.67
CA LYS A 128 -18.76 9.63 7.55
C LYS A 128 -18.61 8.21 7.03
N ILE A 129 -18.03 7.34 7.85
CA ILE A 129 -17.83 5.91 7.56
C ILE A 129 -18.58 5.09 8.61
N ASP A 130 -19.65 4.43 8.20
CA ASP A 130 -20.42 3.54 9.10
C ASP A 130 -19.82 2.14 9.14
N CYS A 131 -19.12 1.72 8.06
CA CYS A 131 -18.46 0.42 7.95
C CYS A 131 -17.31 0.48 6.94
N MET A 132 -16.18 -0.15 7.25
CA MET A 132 -15.06 -0.38 6.34
C MET A 132 -15.24 -1.72 5.61
N GLY A 133 -15.13 -1.71 4.29
CA GLY A 133 -15.14 -2.91 3.46
C GLY A 133 -13.72 -3.36 3.13
N VAL A 134 -13.42 -4.63 3.34
CA VAL A 134 -12.09 -5.18 3.08
C VAL A 134 -12.19 -6.40 2.17
N PHE A 135 -11.48 -6.37 1.07
CA PHE A 135 -11.28 -7.53 0.20
C PHE A 135 -9.87 -8.06 0.41
N GLY A 136 -9.78 -9.24 1.03
CA GLY A 136 -8.51 -9.89 1.39
C GLY A 136 -8.31 -10.03 2.90
N THR A 137 -7.88 -11.23 3.30
CA THR A 137 -7.81 -11.66 4.70
C THR A 137 -6.38 -11.82 5.22
N VAL A 138 -5.36 -11.44 4.40
CA VAL A 138 -3.94 -11.58 4.76
C VAL A 138 -3.38 -10.31 5.40
N VAL A 139 -2.08 -10.17 5.48
CA VAL A 139 -1.37 -9.10 6.21
C VAL A 139 -1.91 -7.71 5.87
N GLN A 140 -2.01 -7.35 4.58
CA GLN A 140 -2.48 -6.02 4.19
C GLN A 140 -3.94 -5.77 4.55
N GLY A 141 -4.83 -6.76 4.42
CA GLY A 141 -6.21 -6.60 4.84
C GLY A 141 -6.38 -6.23 6.32
N ARG A 142 -5.48 -6.67 7.20
CA ARG A 142 -5.45 -6.29 8.62
C ARG A 142 -4.79 -4.93 8.83
N MET A 143 -3.56 -4.78 8.33
CA MET A 143 -2.76 -3.59 8.58
C MET A 143 -3.40 -2.32 8.03
N GLN A 144 -4.09 -2.39 6.90
CA GLN A 144 -4.81 -1.24 6.35
C GLN A 144 -5.84 -0.72 7.36
N VAL A 145 -6.66 -1.60 7.92
CA VAL A 145 -7.67 -1.22 8.91
C VAL A 145 -7.03 -0.64 10.17
N GLU A 146 -5.98 -1.28 10.68
CA GLU A 146 -5.28 -0.81 11.88
C GLU A 146 -4.67 0.58 11.70
N TYR A 147 -4.04 0.82 10.54
CA TYR A 147 -3.40 2.10 10.24
C TYR A 147 -4.39 3.21 9.87
N LEU A 148 -5.63 2.88 9.54
CA LEU A 148 -6.70 3.89 9.33
C LEU A 148 -7.20 4.52 10.63
N LYS A 149 -7.01 3.87 11.79
CA LYS A 149 -7.55 4.30 13.09
C LYS A 149 -7.31 5.79 13.45
N PRO A 150 -6.15 6.42 13.13
CA PRO A 150 -5.93 7.83 13.40
C PRO A 150 -6.73 8.81 12.53
N VAL A 151 -7.27 8.37 11.41
CA VAL A 151 -7.95 9.23 10.40
C VAL A 151 -9.40 8.82 10.15
N ILE A 152 -9.80 7.60 10.54
CA ILE A 152 -11.15 7.06 10.36
C ILE A 152 -11.71 6.63 11.71
N ASP A 153 -12.77 7.27 12.13
CA ASP A 153 -13.52 6.90 13.35
C ASP A 153 -14.59 5.85 13.01
N CYS A 154 -14.14 4.60 12.82
CA CYS A 154 -15.00 3.47 12.51
C CYS A 154 -14.39 2.18 13.05
N SER A 155 -15.17 1.39 13.79
CA SER A 155 -14.78 0.07 14.28
C SER A 155 -15.49 -1.10 13.61
N ALA A 156 -16.45 -0.84 12.72
CA ALA A 156 -17.17 -1.87 12.00
C ALA A 156 -16.46 -2.24 10.71
N ILE A 157 -16.29 -3.55 10.47
CA ILE A 157 -15.63 -4.11 9.29
C ILE A 157 -16.55 -5.17 8.68
N ILE A 158 -16.65 -5.15 7.35
CA ILE A 158 -17.10 -6.30 6.57
C ILE A 158 -15.93 -6.78 5.73
N VAL A 159 -15.44 -8.00 5.99
CA VAL A 159 -14.33 -8.60 5.25
C VAL A 159 -14.82 -9.69 4.31
N TRP A 160 -14.38 -9.58 3.06
CA TRP A 160 -14.59 -10.60 2.04
C TRP A 160 -13.33 -11.46 1.87
N GLY A 161 -13.53 -12.78 1.71
CA GLY A 161 -12.48 -13.73 1.42
C GLY A 161 -12.98 -15.00 0.79
N LEU A 162 -12.10 -15.77 0.15
CA LEU A 162 -12.45 -17.02 -0.54
C LEU A 162 -12.61 -18.20 0.42
N HIS A 163 -11.81 -18.26 1.48
CA HIS A 163 -11.70 -19.42 2.38
C HIS A 163 -12.21 -19.08 3.77
N GLN A 164 -13.10 -19.92 4.30
CA GLN A 164 -13.73 -19.70 5.61
C GLN A 164 -12.70 -19.64 6.74
N ASP A 165 -11.71 -20.53 6.75
CA ASP A 165 -10.68 -20.56 7.80
C ASP A 165 -9.89 -19.24 7.89
N ASN A 166 -9.64 -18.62 6.74
CA ASN A 166 -8.97 -17.32 6.69
C ASN A 166 -9.88 -16.19 7.20
N LEU A 167 -11.17 -16.25 6.88
CA LEU A 167 -12.18 -15.31 7.38
C LEU A 167 -12.32 -15.43 8.90
N ASP A 168 -12.41 -16.64 9.45
CA ASP A 168 -12.52 -16.90 10.87
C ASP A 168 -11.27 -16.43 11.63
N THR A 169 -10.10 -16.60 11.02
CA THR A 169 -8.84 -16.14 11.58
C THR A 169 -8.76 -14.61 11.56
N TYR A 170 -9.12 -13.97 10.45
CA TYR A 170 -9.20 -12.52 10.35
C TYR A 170 -10.15 -11.93 11.40
N GLN A 171 -11.36 -12.50 11.53
CA GLN A 171 -12.34 -12.05 12.51
C GLN A 171 -11.79 -12.10 13.92
N ARG A 172 -11.26 -13.26 14.36
CA ARG A 172 -10.66 -13.40 15.70
C ARG A 172 -9.55 -12.40 15.98
N ASP A 173 -8.70 -12.15 14.99
CA ASP A 173 -7.55 -11.26 15.17
C ASP A 173 -8.00 -9.80 15.29
N MET A 174 -8.94 -9.36 14.43
CA MET A 174 -9.41 -7.98 14.43
C MET A 174 -10.35 -7.69 15.62
N GLU A 175 -11.15 -8.67 16.06
CA GLU A 175 -11.98 -8.53 17.29
C GLU A 175 -11.11 -8.35 18.54
N LYS A 176 -9.94 -8.99 18.65
CA LYS A 176 -8.98 -8.75 19.74
C LYS A 176 -8.46 -7.31 19.76
N LEU A 177 -8.44 -6.64 18.61
CA LEU A 177 -8.03 -5.24 18.47
C LEU A 177 -9.19 -4.25 18.68
N GLY A 178 -10.40 -4.76 19.01
CA GLY A 178 -11.58 -3.97 19.34
C GLY A 178 -12.46 -3.62 18.16
N TYR A 179 -12.32 -4.30 17.03
CA TYR A 179 -13.21 -4.13 15.88
C TYR A 179 -14.43 -5.06 15.98
N THR A 180 -15.55 -4.64 15.36
CA THR A 180 -16.72 -5.50 15.12
C THR A 180 -16.62 -6.01 13.70
N VAL A 181 -16.48 -7.33 13.51
CA VAL A 181 -16.19 -7.91 12.20
C VAL A 181 -17.34 -8.79 11.72
N GLN A 182 -17.87 -8.48 10.55
CA GLN A 182 -18.71 -9.36 9.76
C GLN A 182 -17.88 -10.00 8.65
N THR A 183 -17.93 -11.32 8.51
CA THR A 183 -17.27 -12.04 7.42
C THR A 183 -18.28 -12.38 6.33
N THR A 184 -17.86 -12.35 5.08
CA THR A 184 -18.71 -12.75 3.94
C THR A 184 -17.89 -13.35 2.80
N ARG A 185 -18.56 -14.17 2.00
CA ARG A 185 -18.06 -14.68 0.72
C ARG A 185 -18.80 -14.06 -0.47
N ASP A 186 -19.73 -13.13 -0.21
CA ASP A 186 -20.44 -12.38 -1.23
C ASP A 186 -19.88 -10.94 -1.30
N ALA A 187 -19.24 -10.60 -2.41
CA ALA A 187 -18.69 -9.28 -2.65
C ALA A 187 -19.77 -8.17 -2.63
N ALA A 188 -21.00 -8.50 -3.00
CA ALA A 188 -22.10 -7.55 -3.03
C ALA A 188 -22.46 -7.06 -1.62
N GLU A 189 -22.37 -7.90 -0.58
CA GLU A 189 -22.63 -7.46 0.80
C GLU A 189 -21.69 -6.36 1.26
N VAL A 190 -20.41 -6.41 0.85
CA VAL A 190 -19.42 -5.39 1.19
C VAL A 190 -19.77 -4.06 0.51
N THR A 191 -19.97 -4.09 -0.80
CA THR A 191 -20.23 -2.88 -1.62
C THR A 191 -21.59 -2.26 -1.32
N GLU A 192 -22.56 -3.05 -0.88
CA GLU A 192 -23.86 -2.54 -0.47
C GLU A 192 -23.78 -1.68 0.80
N LYS A 193 -23.00 -2.11 1.79
CA LYS A 193 -22.98 -1.52 3.13
C LYS A 193 -21.84 -0.52 3.33
N CYS A 194 -20.69 -0.74 2.68
CA CYS A 194 -19.48 0.05 2.92
C CYS A 194 -19.29 1.15 1.87
N ARG A 195 -18.75 2.30 2.32
CA ARG A 195 -18.37 3.43 1.45
C ARG A 195 -16.87 3.71 1.48
N LEU A 196 -16.15 3.13 2.41
CA LEU A 196 -14.69 3.02 2.40
C LEU A 196 -14.34 1.56 2.13
N ILE A 197 -13.78 1.28 0.97
CA ILE A 197 -13.45 -0.07 0.49
C ILE A 197 -11.95 -0.17 0.25
N ILE A 198 -11.35 -1.25 0.74
CA ILE A 198 -9.93 -1.56 0.55
C ILE A 198 -9.86 -2.89 -0.19
N THR A 199 -9.10 -2.95 -1.29
CA THR A 199 -8.82 -4.21 -1.99
C THR A 199 -7.34 -4.55 -1.88
N ALA A 200 -7.05 -5.75 -1.36
CA ALA A 200 -5.69 -6.21 -1.06
C ALA A 200 -5.57 -7.74 -1.34
N THR A 201 -5.95 -8.15 -2.55
CA THR A 201 -5.95 -9.55 -2.97
C THR A 201 -5.01 -9.80 -4.15
N PRO A 202 -4.56 -11.04 -4.38
CA PRO A 202 -3.82 -11.41 -5.57
C PRO A 202 -4.73 -11.75 -6.77
N ALA A 203 -5.98 -11.28 -6.80
CA ALA A 203 -6.93 -11.59 -7.86
C ALA A 203 -6.41 -11.16 -9.23
N GLN A 204 -6.75 -11.95 -10.26
CA GLN A 204 -6.41 -11.69 -11.66
C GLN A 204 -7.65 -11.39 -12.51
N ALA A 205 -8.81 -11.22 -11.84
CA ALA A 205 -10.08 -10.86 -12.45
C ALA A 205 -10.87 -10.01 -11.46
N PRO A 206 -11.75 -9.12 -11.94
CA PRO A 206 -12.54 -8.22 -11.11
C PRO A 206 -13.34 -8.95 -10.03
N LEU A 207 -13.23 -8.47 -8.80
CA LEU A 207 -14.03 -8.91 -7.65
C LEU A 207 -15.25 -8.01 -7.44
N ILE A 208 -15.17 -6.76 -7.91
CA ILE A 208 -16.19 -5.73 -7.75
C ILE A 208 -16.64 -5.26 -9.14
N ASP A 209 -17.94 -5.38 -9.41
CA ASP A 209 -18.60 -4.88 -10.64
C ASP A 209 -19.00 -3.40 -10.46
N VAL A 210 -18.95 -2.64 -11.55
CA VAL A 210 -19.33 -1.22 -11.56
C VAL A 210 -20.76 -0.97 -11.07
N LYS A 211 -21.66 -1.91 -11.26
CA LYS A 211 -23.08 -1.82 -10.82
C LYS A 211 -23.21 -1.83 -9.30
N GLN A 212 -22.21 -2.38 -8.59
CA GLN A 212 -22.21 -2.48 -7.13
C GLN A 212 -21.74 -1.18 -6.45
N ILE A 213 -21.10 -0.26 -7.21
CA ILE A 213 -20.57 0.98 -6.65
C ILE A 213 -21.67 2.01 -6.51
N LYS A 214 -21.81 2.57 -5.33
CA LYS A 214 -22.78 3.61 -4.98
C LYS A 214 -22.12 4.99 -4.90
N PRO A 215 -22.87 6.08 -5.07
CA PRO A 215 -22.36 7.42 -4.75
C PRO A 215 -21.74 7.46 -3.35
N GLY A 216 -20.71 8.29 -3.18
CA GLY A 216 -19.98 8.43 -1.93
C GLY A 216 -18.92 7.36 -1.68
N THR A 217 -18.75 6.36 -2.53
CA THR A 217 -17.76 5.30 -2.33
C THR A 217 -16.34 5.80 -2.58
N HIS A 218 -15.43 5.50 -1.66
CA HIS A 218 -13.98 5.54 -1.86
C HIS A 218 -13.43 4.11 -1.94
N ILE A 219 -12.55 3.86 -2.93
CA ILE A 219 -11.83 2.59 -3.06
C ILE A 219 -10.34 2.87 -3.00
N THR A 220 -9.65 2.23 -2.06
CA THR A 220 -8.19 2.11 -2.04
C THR A 220 -7.81 0.75 -2.63
N ALA A 221 -7.35 0.72 -3.86
CA ALA A 221 -6.92 -0.49 -4.56
C ALA A 221 -5.40 -0.65 -4.42
N MET A 222 -4.94 -1.77 -3.87
CA MET A 222 -3.52 -2.03 -3.66
C MET A 222 -3.08 -3.45 -3.92
N GLY A 223 -4.01 -4.37 -4.21
CA GLY A 223 -3.66 -5.75 -4.50
C GLY A 223 -3.12 -5.95 -5.90
N SER A 224 -3.49 -5.07 -6.83
CA SER A 224 -3.09 -5.12 -8.24
C SER A 224 -1.74 -4.41 -8.49
N ASP A 225 -0.67 -4.90 -7.89
CA ASP A 225 0.69 -4.33 -7.98
C ASP A 225 1.54 -4.87 -9.13
N THR A 226 1.00 -5.78 -9.95
CA THR A 226 1.64 -6.34 -11.14
C THR A 226 0.71 -6.24 -12.36
N HIS A 227 1.28 -6.46 -13.56
CA HIS A 227 0.52 -6.42 -14.82
C HIS A 227 -0.54 -7.53 -14.98
N LEU A 228 -0.45 -8.63 -14.20
CA LEU A 228 -1.39 -9.75 -14.26
C LEU A 228 -2.59 -9.59 -13.33
N LYS A 229 -2.43 -8.84 -12.24
CA LYS A 229 -3.45 -8.69 -11.21
C LYS A 229 -4.53 -7.69 -11.62
N GLN A 230 -5.73 -7.91 -11.11
CA GLN A 230 -6.89 -7.05 -11.28
C GLN A 230 -7.94 -7.37 -10.21
N GLU A 231 -8.45 -6.37 -9.51
CA GLU A 231 -9.48 -6.51 -8.48
C GLU A 231 -10.79 -5.80 -8.85
N LEU A 232 -10.73 -4.75 -9.69
CA LEU A 232 -11.86 -3.90 -10.03
C LEU A 232 -12.31 -4.08 -11.48
N ASP A 233 -13.62 -3.98 -11.74
CA ASP A 233 -14.12 -3.72 -13.09
C ASP A 233 -13.56 -2.37 -13.56
N PRO A 234 -12.86 -2.31 -14.71
CA PRO A 234 -12.28 -1.07 -15.22
C PRO A 234 -13.29 0.08 -15.42
N LYS A 235 -14.57 -0.25 -15.59
CA LYS A 235 -15.66 0.73 -15.68
C LYS A 235 -15.87 1.50 -14.36
N ILE A 236 -15.38 0.99 -13.23
CA ILE A 236 -15.40 1.72 -11.96
C ILE A 236 -14.56 2.99 -12.08
N LEU A 237 -13.38 2.90 -12.70
CA LEU A 237 -12.50 4.04 -12.89
C LEU A 237 -13.11 5.05 -13.88
N GLN A 238 -13.81 4.58 -14.92
CA GLN A 238 -14.56 5.45 -15.83
C GLN A 238 -15.69 6.20 -15.13
N ARG A 239 -16.35 5.58 -14.15
CA ARG A 239 -17.45 6.15 -13.39
C ARG A 239 -16.98 7.05 -12.24
N ALA A 240 -15.76 6.90 -11.80
CA ALA A 240 -15.20 7.67 -10.68
C ALA A 240 -15.10 9.15 -11.03
N ASP A 241 -15.46 10.01 -10.08
CA ASP A 241 -15.27 11.46 -10.16
C ASP A 241 -13.80 11.85 -10.00
N MET A 242 -13.00 10.98 -9.38
CA MET A 242 -11.58 11.19 -9.15
C MET A 242 -10.83 9.85 -9.16
N VAL A 243 -9.78 9.77 -9.98
CA VAL A 243 -8.84 8.64 -10.03
C VAL A 243 -7.45 9.13 -9.68
N VAL A 244 -6.91 8.64 -8.56
CA VAL A 244 -5.61 9.04 -8.03
C VAL A 244 -4.63 7.87 -8.13
N ALA A 245 -3.44 8.14 -8.63
CA ALA A 245 -2.32 7.19 -8.70
C ALA A 245 -1.25 7.55 -7.66
N ASP A 246 -0.61 6.56 -7.05
CA ASP A 246 0.62 6.77 -6.28
C ASP A 246 1.79 7.16 -7.20
N SER A 247 1.76 6.71 -8.45
CA SER A 247 2.62 7.12 -9.56
C SER A 247 1.87 6.90 -10.88
N ILE A 248 1.53 7.96 -11.58
CA ILE A 248 0.90 7.84 -12.90
C ILE A 248 1.78 6.99 -13.82
N GLU A 249 3.08 7.27 -13.87
CA GLU A 249 4.01 6.56 -14.76
C GLU A 249 4.04 5.04 -14.48
N GLN A 250 4.04 4.63 -13.21
CA GLN A 250 4.00 3.22 -12.84
C GLN A 250 2.63 2.59 -13.14
N CYS A 251 1.55 3.32 -12.89
CA CYS A 251 0.18 2.86 -13.15
C CYS A 251 -0.18 2.76 -14.65
N LEU A 252 0.66 3.28 -15.57
CA LEU A 252 0.47 3.01 -17.01
C LEU A 252 0.65 1.53 -17.37
N THR A 253 1.42 0.78 -16.57
CA THR A 253 1.79 -0.61 -16.88
C THR A 253 1.26 -1.65 -15.89
N ARG A 254 0.82 -1.23 -14.70
CA ARG A 254 0.30 -2.09 -13.62
C ARG A 254 -0.81 -1.40 -12.85
N GLY A 255 -1.49 -2.12 -11.98
CA GLY A 255 -2.61 -1.58 -11.22
C GLY A 255 -3.93 -1.57 -12.00
N GLU A 256 -4.94 -1.05 -11.36
CA GLU A 256 -6.31 -0.94 -11.91
C GLU A 256 -6.39 0.11 -13.03
N ILE A 257 -5.60 1.19 -12.91
CA ILE A 257 -5.50 2.25 -13.91
C ILE A 257 -5.03 1.66 -15.25
N SER A 258 -4.01 0.78 -15.25
CA SER A 258 -3.51 0.18 -16.50
C SER A 258 -4.61 -0.58 -17.25
N LYS A 259 -5.50 -1.27 -16.52
CA LYS A 259 -6.61 -2.02 -17.12
C LYS A 259 -7.65 -1.10 -17.76
N ALA A 260 -7.97 0.01 -17.07
CA ALA A 260 -8.92 0.99 -17.59
C ALA A 260 -8.37 1.77 -18.80
N LEU A 261 -7.06 2.09 -18.80
CA LEU A 261 -6.37 2.69 -19.95
C LEU A 261 -6.35 1.74 -21.17
N GLN A 262 -5.99 0.47 -20.95
CA GLN A 262 -5.97 -0.56 -22.02
C GLN A 262 -7.36 -0.79 -22.62
N ALA A 263 -8.41 -0.67 -21.80
CA ALA A 263 -9.79 -0.77 -22.27
C ALA A 263 -10.32 0.53 -22.94
N GLY A 264 -9.53 1.61 -22.97
CA GLY A 264 -9.93 2.90 -23.53
C GLY A 264 -11.04 3.62 -22.74
N LEU A 265 -11.18 3.30 -21.46
CA LEU A 265 -12.26 3.83 -20.61
C LEU A 265 -11.89 5.14 -19.91
N ILE A 266 -10.59 5.38 -19.70
CA ILE A 266 -10.03 6.62 -19.13
C ILE A 266 -8.81 7.03 -19.95
N LYS A 267 -8.32 8.25 -19.74
CA LYS A 267 -7.10 8.77 -20.37
C LYS A 267 -6.08 9.16 -19.30
N LYS A 268 -4.80 9.24 -19.70
CA LYS A 268 -3.71 9.66 -18.81
C LYS A 268 -3.95 11.05 -18.22
N GLU A 269 -4.54 11.94 -19.00
CA GLU A 269 -4.85 13.32 -18.61
C GLU A 269 -5.94 13.43 -17.54
N ASP A 270 -6.73 12.37 -17.33
CA ASP A 270 -7.79 12.31 -16.32
C ASP A 270 -7.23 11.89 -14.93
N LEU A 271 -5.95 11.46 -14.87
CA LEU A 271 -5.34 10.94 -13.67
C LEU A 271 -4.70 12.05 -12.81
N ILE A 272 -4.77 11.87 -11.52
CA ILE A 272 -4.19 12.77 -10.52
C ILE A 272 -3.09 12.03 -9.75
N GLU A 273 -1.93 12.64 -9.55
CA GLU A 273 -0.92 12.08 -8.66
C GLU A 273 -1.23 12.36 -7.19
N LEU A 274 -1.06 11.36 -6.35
CA LEU A 274 -1.31 11.46 -4.91
C LEU A 274 -0.51 12.60 -4.27
N GLY A 275 0.74 12.81 -4.67
CA GLY A 275 1.57 13.90 -4.14
C GLY A 275 1.05 15.29 -4.48
N ASP A 276 0.29 15.45 -5.57
CA ASP A 276 -0.36 16.73 -5.90
C ASP A 276 -1.55 17.01 -4.98
N VAL A 277 -2.29 15.97 -4.61
CA VAL A 277 -3.38 16.07 -3.63
C VAL A 277 -2.81 16.43 -2.25
N ILE A 278 -1.77 15.74 -1.80
CA ILE A 278 -1.11 16.00 -0.52
C ILE A 278 -0.57 17.44 -0.43
N ALA A 279 0.04 17.92 -1.52
CA ALA A 279 0.59 19.28 -1.60
C ALA A 279 -0.47 20.38 -1.80
N GLY A 280 -1.75 20.04 -1.93
CA GLY A 280 -2.83 20.98 -2.20
C GLY A 280 -2.80 21.60 -3.61
N ARG A 281 -2.03 21.05 -4.55
CA ARG A 281 -2.05 21.47 -5.97
C ARG A 281 -3.26 20.93 -6.71
N GLN A 282 -3.79 19.81 -6.27
CA GLN A 282 -5.07 19.25 -6.67
C GLN A 282 -5.93 19.06 -5.43
N SER A 283 -7.24 19.27 -5.56
CA SER A 283 -8.17 19.01 -4.47
C SER A 283 -8.29 17.51 -4.23
N GLY A 284 -8.37 17.09 -2.97
CA GLY A 284 -8.87 15.78 -2.61
C GLY A 284 -10.39 15.71 -2.79
N ARG A 285 -11.06 14.80 -2.07
CA ARG A 285 -12.52 14.72 -2.05
C ARG A 285 -13.13 16.05 -1.61
N THR A 286 -14.11 16.54 -2.36
CA THR A 286 -14.80 17.82 -2.09
C THR A 286 -16.28 17.64 -1.78
N SER A 287 -16.84 16.43 -1.98
CA SER A 287 -18.23 16.10 -1.69
C SER A 287 -18.34 14.63 -1.25
N ASP A 288 -19.24 14.37 -0.30
CA ASP A 288 -19.53 13.02 0.17
C ASP A 288 -20.23 12.13 -0.89
N GLU A 289 -20.75 12.72 -1.97
CA GLU A 289 -21.39 11.98 -3.08
C GLU A 289 -20.37 11.48 -4.12
N GLN A 290 -19.13 12.02 -4.12
CA GLN A 290 -18.13 11.65 -5.11
C GLN A 290 -17.75 10.15 -4.98
N ILE A 291 -17.54 9.52 -6.12
CA ILE A 291 -16.87 8.20 -6.22
C ILE A 291 -15.40 8.48 -6.47
N THR A 292 -14.54 8.00 -5.58
CA THR A 292 -13.09 8.20 -5.69
C THR A 292 -12.35 6.87 -5.66
N VAL A 293 -11.33 6.72 -6.50
CA VAL A 293 -10.48 5.54 -6.56
C VAL A 293 -9.03 5.97 -6.41
N ALA A 294 -8.30 5.31 -5.53
CA ALA A 294 -6.85 5.41 -5.45
C ALA A 294 -6.21 4.07 -5.82
N ASP A 295 -5.31 4.10 -6.79
CA ASP A 295 -4.55 2.94 -7.25
C ASP A 295 -3.13 3.04 -6.70
N LEU A 296 -2.77 2.11 -5.80
CA LEU A 296 -1.51 2.10 -5.06
C LEU A 296 -0.66 0.89 -5.48
N THR A 297 0.26 1.12 -6.39
CA THR A 297 1.15 0.08 -6.93
C THR A 297 2.49 -0.03 -6.17
N GLY A 298 2.72 0.88 -5.23
CA GLY A 298 3.90 0.89 -4.36
C GLY A 298 5.14 1.47 -5.01
N VAL A 299 5.37 2.77 -4.85
CA VAL A 299 6.51 3.49 -5.43
C VAL A 299 7.71 3.45 -4.49
N ALA A 300 8.93 3.39 -5.05
CA ALA A 300 10.18 3.31 -4.29
C ALA A 300 10.40 4.47 -3.30
N VAL A 301 9.78 5.64 -3.51
CA VAL A 301 9.87 6.76 -2.56
C VAL A 301 9.36 6.41 -1.17
N GLN A 302 8.38 5.51 -1.07
CA GLN A 302 7.88 5.02 0.22
C GLN A 302 8.95 4.19 0.93
N ASP A 303 9.68 3.34 0.17
CA ASP A 303 10.74 2.49 0.72
C ASP A 303 11.95 3.35 1.16
N ILE A 304 12.29 4.41 0.41
CA ILE A 304 13.34 5.37 0.77
C ILE A 304 12.98 6.08 2.07
N GLN A 305 11.78 6.63 2.16
CA GLN A 305 11.34 7.44 3.29
C GLN A 305 11.18 6.63 4.56
N ILE A 306 10.64 5.41 4.50
CA ILE A 306 10.53 4.58 5.69
C ILE A 306 11.91 4.09 6.17
N ALA A 307 12.82 3.75 5.24
CA ALA A 307 14.18 3.34 5.60
C ALA A 307 14.95 4.47 6.27
N LYS A 308 14.84 5.71 5.75
CA LYS A 308 15.41 6.91 6.35
C LYS A 308 14.88 7.14 7.76
N ALA A 309 13.55 7.17 7.92
CA ALA A 309 12.90 7.40 9.21
C ALA A 309 13.32 6.38 10.27
N VAL A 310 13.34 5.10 9.90
CA VAL A 310 13.78 4.00 10.78
C VAL A 310 15.26 4.13 11.14
N HIS A 311 16.12 4.40 10.16
CA HIS A 311 17.55 4.58 10.40
C HIS A 311 17.82 5.73 11.38
N GLU A 312 17.20 6.89 11.18
CA GLU A 312 17.33 8.06 12.05
C GLU A 312 16.85 7.74 13.47
N ALA A 313 15.71 7.05 13.62
CA ALA A 313 15.18 6.65 14.91
C ALA A 313 16.08 5.63 15.64
N LEU A 314 16.67 4.67 14.92
CA LEU A 314 17.63 3.70 15.47
C LEU A 314 18.89 4.36 15.99
N ILE A 315 19.42 5.35 15.26
CA ILE A 315 20.60 6.12 15.71
C ILE A 315 20.27 6.95 16.95
N GLN A 316 19.12 7.65 16.96
CA GLN A 316 18.72 8.49 18.09
C GLN A 316 18.41 7.68 19.36
N SER A 317 17.95 6.43 19.19
CA SER A 317 17.65 5.55 20.33
C SER A 317 18.88 4.84 20.89
N ASP A 318 20.07 5.09 20.36
CA ASP A 318 21.34 4.44 20.72
C ASP A 318 21.27 2.88 20.71
N ILE A 319 20.41 2.34 19.86
CA ILE A 319 20.28 0.91 19.65
C ILE A 319 21.50 0.44 18.87
N GLY A 320 22.33 -0.39 19.52
CA GLY A 320 23.51 -0.98 18.89
C GLY A 320 23.15 -1.79 17.63
N SER A 321 24.02 -1.77 16.61
CA SER A 321 23.92 -2.67 15.46
C SER A 321 24.30 -4.10 15.81
N VAL A 322 23.71 -5.09 15.15
CA VAL A 322 24.10 -6.53 15.26
C VAL A 322 25.33 -6.84 14.44
#